data_6337cb1a8e9cb07936068c86880712d1
#
_entry.id   6337cb1a8e9cb07936068c86880712d1
#
_cell.length_a   1.000
_cell.length_b   1.000
_cell.length_c   1.000
_cell.angle_alpha   90.00
_cell.angle_beta   90.00
_cell.angle_gamma   90.00
#
_symmetry.space_group_name_H-M   'P 1'
#
loop_
_entity.id
_entity.type
_entity.pdbx_description
1 polymer ?
#
loop_
_entity_poly.entity_id
_entity_poly.type
_entity_poly.pdbx_seq_one_letter_code
_entity_poly.pdbx_strand_id
1 'polypeptide(L)'
;VPDSSVSPVPAALAGLPVVLLSHRGPVSWDHDPVSGRRTASRGAGGLVTALSGLAGHLDDAVWVCVAADGEDAAVAGEATGAVLRVDLTDEPRVLDDDGDGERPVRLRLVEVPPDVHEAFYGVVANPLLWFLQHRLHDLGTSPSLGRDDRAAFDDGYVRANELAAEAVVAQVRSAAPDGRAVVMLHDYHFYLVGDLVRQSCPDVLLSHFVHIPWPGPDAWRILPPDLREQVLEGLLGCDVVAFHTESDARAFLLCVQELLGLLVDMERMEVRVGPRRVRARAYPISIDVKALEHTAYSKDAEEHLAALDAQLGQAQLLLRVDRTDPSKNIVRGFTAYDLLLEEHPELHGQVVFLAMLQPSRQDVPEYAAYLAEIGAAAASVNARHGTGEWQPVDLRLASDMALATAAYRRCDVLLVNAVADGMNLVAKEAVVVNERDMVLALSEAAGAHGELGYFAVTLHPFDVAQQADALHSALTMDRELRRERHRHAAQVVRHNDVRRWLSVQLDELAALHEAR
;
A
#
# COMPACT_ATOMS: atom_id res chain seq x y z
N VAL A 1 4.53 0.74 27.83
CA VAL A 1 5.38 0.98 26.67
C VAL A 1 6.30 -0.21 26.55
N PRO A 2 6.24 -1.03 25.46
CA PRO A 2 7.22 -2.08 25.26
C PRO A 2 8.61 -1.44 25.13
N ASP A 3 9.58 -2.06 25.77
CA ASP A 3 10.97 -1.63 25.81
C ASP A 3 11.52 -1.55 24.36
N SER A 4 12.02 -0.39 23.96
CA SER A 4 12.54 -0.12 22.62
C SER A 4 13.90 -0.82 22.33
N SER A 5 14.38 -1.64 23.24
CA SER A 5 15.69 -2.33 23.17
C SER A 5 15.60 -3.79 22.70
N VAL A 6 14.40 -4.35 22.51
CA VAL A 6 14.25 -5.74 22.05
C VAL A 6 14.27 -5.79 20.54
N SER A 7 15.22 -6.51 19.96
CA SER A 7 15.27 -6.80 18.52
C SER A 7 13.94 -7.43 18.07
N PRO A 8 13.30 -6.96 17.01
CA PRO A 8 12.09 -7.59 16.47
C PRO A 8 12.35 -8.96 15.87
N VAL A 9 13.62 -9.38 15.74
CA VAL A 9 14.01 -10.67 15.15
C VAL A 9 14.02 -11.75 16.21
N PRO A 10 13.19 -12.80 16.08
CA PRO A 10 13.20 -13.96 16.98
C PRO A 10 14.58 -14.64 17.00
N ALA A 11 14.96 -15.17 18.16
CA ALA A 11 16.24 -15.86 18.34
C ALA A 11 16.43 -17.03 17.35
N ALA A 12 15.35 -17.71 16.97
CA ALA A 12 15.37 -18.81 16.00
C ALA A 12 15.80 -18.38 14.58
N LEU A 13 15.62 -17.10 14.23
CA LEU A 13 16.04 -16.53 12.94
C LEU A 13 17.34 -15.73 13.05
N ALA A 14 17.92 -15.60 14.24
CA ALA A 14 19.16 -14.86 14.44
C ALA A 14 20.31 -15.46 13.60
N GLY A 15 20.96 -14.61 12.82
CA GLY A 15 22.05 -15.01 11.93
C GLY A 15 21.63 -15.60 10.59
N LEU A 16 20.32 -15.74 10.31
CA LEU A 16 19.85 -16.03 8.96
C LEU A 16 19.85 -14.75 8.13
N PRO A 17 20.46 -14.76 6.92
CA PRO A 17 20.33 -13.64 6.00
C PRO A 17 18.88 -13.39 5.61
N VAL A 18 18.51 -12.12 5.49
CA VAL A 18 17.16 -11.72 5.07
C VAL A 18 17.23 -11.04 3.70
N VAL A 19 16.41 -11.50 2.76
CA VAL A 19 16.24 -10.89 1.45
C VAL A 19 14.81 -10.40 1.31
N LEU A 20 14.64 -9.10 1.05
CA LEU A 20 13.36 -8.47 0.78
C LEU A 20 13.22 -8.26 -0.72
N LEU A 21 12.03 -8.46 -1.28
CA LEU A 21 11.72 -8.08 -2.66
C LEU A 21 10.46 -7.22 -2.69
N SER A 22 10.55 -6.04 -3.30
CA SER A 22 9.40 -5.20 -3.64
C SER A 22 9.61 -4.50 -4.98
N HIS A 23 8.52 -4.02 -5.61
CA HIS A 23 8.64 -3.29 -6.88
C HIS A 23 9.40 -1.97 -6.68
N ARG A 24 8.99 -1.15 -5.73
CA ARG A 24 9.65 0.12 -5.40
C ARG A 24 10.66 -0.08 -4.27
N GLY A 25 11.82 0.58 -4.41
CA GLY A 25 12.86 0.60 -3.40
C GLY A 25 12.71 1.73 -2.38
N PRO A 26 13.60 1.75 -1.38
CA PRO A 26 13.64 2.80 -0.35
C PRO A 26 14.15 4.15 -0.86
N VAL A 27 14.76 4.17 -2.03
CA VAL A 27 15.33 5.34 -2.70
C VAL A 27 14.97 5.30 -4.16
N SER A 28 14.69 6.46 -4.75
CA SER A 28 14.62 6.69 -6.19
C SER A 28 15.62 7.78 -6.58
N TRP A 29 16.16 7.68 -7.80
CA TRP A 29 17.09 8.64 -8.35
C TRP A 29 16.44 9.41 -9.49
N ASP A 30 16.67 10.71 -9.50
CA ASP A 30 16.22 11.63 -10.54
C ASP A 30 17.38 12.45 -11.06
N HIS A 31 17.24 12.98 -12.26
CA HIS A 31 18.18 13.92 -12.85
C HIS A 31 17.64 15.34 -12.66
N ASP A 32 18.34 16.17 -11.89
CA ASP A 32 17.98 17.59 -11.77
C ASP A 32 18.19 18.30 -13.12
N PRO A 33 17.12 18.74 -13.78
CA PRO A 33 17.22 19.34 -15.11
C PRO A 33 17.97 20.68 -15.12
N VAL A 34 18.15 21.33 -13.96
CA VAL A 34 18.81 22.63 -13.84
C VAL A 34 20.31 22.48 -13.60
N SER A 35 20.68 21.64 -12.66
CA SER A 35 22.10 21.44 -12.29
C SER A 35 22.80 20.34 -13.10
N GLY A 36 22.02 19.48 -13.78
CA GLY A 36 22.53 18.29 -14.45
C GLY A 36 23.10 17.23 -13.49
N ARG A 37 22.73 17.30 -12.22
CA ARG A 37 23.20 16.37 -11.19
C ARG A 37 22.15 15.31 -10.88
N ARG A 38 22.62 14.10 -10.63
CA ARG A 38 21.78 13.05 -10.04
C ARG A 38 21.44 13.43 -8.61
N THR A 39 20.16 13.38 -8.29
CA THR A 39 19.61 13.58 -6.94
C THR A 39 18.94 12.29 -6.49
N ALA A 40 19.05 11.99 -5.20
CA ALA A 40 18.34 10.85 -4.60
C ALA A 40 17.23 11.37 -3.71
N SER A 41 16.07 10.73 -3.77
CA SER A 41 14.93 11.00 -2.91
C SER A 41 14.47 9.72 -2.19
N ARG A 42 13.87 9.87 -1.01
CA ARG A 42 13.30 8.71 -0.31
C ARG A 42 12.13 8.16 -1.11
N GLY A 43 12.10 6.84 -1.26
CA GLY A 43 10.98 6.15 -1.88
C GLY A 43 9.66 6.48 -1.15
N ALA A 44 8.62 6.76 -1.92
CA ALA A 44 7.30 7.14 -1.40
C ALA A 44 6.34 5.94 -1.36
N GLY A 45 5.45 5.94 -0.37
CA GLY A 45 4.35 4.99 -0.22
C GLY A 45 4.40 4.17 1.07
N GLY A 46 3.23 3.79 1.57
CA GLY A 46 3.09 3.11 2.86
C GLY A 46 3.89 1.81 2.99
N LEU A 47 3.98 1.01 1.90
CA LEU A 47 4.79 -0.20 1.89
C LEU A 47 6.28 0.11 2.04
N VAL A 48 6.80 1.08 1.28
CA VAL A 48 8.21 1.48 1.35
C VAL A 48 8.56 1.99 2.74
N THR A 49 7.70 2.80 3.35
CA THR A 49 7.88 3.30 4.72
C THR A 49 7.91 2.14 5.72
N ALA A 50 6.98 1.18 5.62
CA ALA A 50 6.92 0.02 6.50
C ALA A 50 8.17 -0.87 6.37
N LEU A 51 8.61 -1.15 5.13
CA LEU A 51 9.81 -1.98 4.87
C LEU A 51 11.11 -1.25 5.20
N SER A 52 11.17 0.08 5.08
CA SER A 52 12.34 0.86 5.52
C SER A 52 12.55 0.75 7.03
N GLY A 53 11.45 0.73 7.80
CA GLY A 53 11.50 0.42 9.22
C GLY A 53 12.04 -1.00 9.49
N LEU A 54 11.66 -1.99 8.69
CA LEU A 54 12.17 -3.36 8.76
C LEU A 54 13.67 -3.43 8.45
N ALA A 55 14.08 -2.90 7.29
CA ALA A 55 15.47 -2.95 6.85
C ALA A 55 16.42 -2.30 7.86
N GLY A 56 16.00 -1.22 8.54
CA GLY A 56 16.78 -0.58 9.60
C GLY A 56 16.91 -1.35 10.90
N HIS A 57 16.16 -2.47 11.06
CA HIS A 57 16.24 -3.35 12.25
C HIS A 57 16.93 -4.69 11.96
N LEU A 58 17.29 -4.94 10.70
CA LEU A 58 17.92 -6.17 10.23
C LEU A 58 19.31 -5.83 9.69
N ASP A 59 20.34 -6.06 10.50
CA ASP A 59 21.73 -5.66 10.21
C ASP A 59 22.27 -6.18 8.88
N ASP A 60 21.79 -7.33 8.39
CA ASP A 60 22.25 -8.00 7.16
C ASP A 60 21.16 -8.14 6.07
N ALA A 61 20.05 -7.41 6.18
CA ALA A 61 19.01 -7.49 5.16
C ALA A 61 19.46 -6.86 3.84
N VAL A 62 19.17 -7.54 2.72
CA VAL A 62 19.31 -6.99 1.37
C VAL A 62 17.93 -6.73 0.80
N TRP A 63 17.68 -5.49 0.41
CA TRP A 63 16.45 -5.12 -0.26
C TRP A 63 16.66 -5.14 -1.78
N VAL A 64 15.98 -6.07 -2.44
CA VAL A 64 15.92 -6.19 -3.91
C VAL A 64 14.72 -5.40 -4.41
N CYS A 65 14.90 -4.51 -5.38
CA CYS A 65 13.82 -3.77 -6.01
C CYS A 65 14.08 -3.51 -7.48
N VAL A 66 13.03 -3.17 -8.23
CA VAL A 66 13.11 -2.89 -9.66
C VAL A 66 13.64 -1.48 -9.89
N ALA A 67 14.58 -1.36 -10.81
CA ALA A 67 15.01 -0.12 -11.41
C ALA A 67 14.19 0.09 -12.69
N ALA A 68 13.08 0.83 -12.56
CA ALA A 68 12.05 0.85 -13.60
C ALA A 68 12.27 1.90 -14.68
N ASP A 69 12.91 3.02 -14.36
CA ASP A 69 12.98 4.19 -15.26
C ASP A 69 14.27 4.99 -15.08
N GLY A 70 14.57 5.80 -16.07
CA GLY A 70 15.51 6.89 -16.08
C GLY A 70 16.81 6.66 -15.31
N GLU A 71 16.99 7.42 -14.24
CA GLU A 71 18.18 7.39 -13.41
C GLU A 71 18.29 6.13 -12.55
N ASP A 72 17.19 5.51 -12.15
CA ASP A 72 17.20 4.23 -11.41
C ASP A 72 17.83 3.14 -12.28
N ALA A 73 17.48 3.05 -13.57
CA ALA A 73 18.06 2.12 -14.51
C ALA A 73 19.56 2.41 -14.77
N ALA A 74 19.95 3.70 -14.83
CA ALA A 74 21.35 4.09 -14.97
C ALA A 74 22.18 3.65 -13.76
N VAL A 75 21.67 3.86 -12.52
CA VAL A 75 22.31 3.40 -11.28
C VAL A 75 22.42 1.87 -11.24
N ALA A 76 21.37 1.16 -11.67
CA ALA A 76 21.38 -0.30 -11.74
C ALA A 76 22.46 -0.82 -12.73
N GLY A 77 22.54 -0.21 -13.91
CA GLY A 77 23.55 -0.53 -14.92
C GLY A 77 24.98 -0.26 -14.44
N GLU A 78 25.22 0.86 -13.74
CA GLU A 78 26.51 1.19 -13.12
C GLU A 78 26.89 0.17 -12.03
N ALA A 79 25.91 -0.24 -11.21
CA ALA A 79 26.10 -1.22 -10.15
C ALA A 79 26.36 -2.64 -10.66
N THR A 80 25.96 -2.95 -11.91
CA THR A 80 26.16 -4.29 -12.55
C THR A 80 25.71 -5.46 -11.67
N GLY A 81 24.59 -5.30 -10.95
CA GLY A 81 24.03 -6.30 -10.03
C GLY A 81 24.71 -6.38 -8.66
N ALA A 82 25.63 -5.47 -8.34
CA ALA A 82 26.22 -5.35 -7.01
C ALA A 82 25.17 -4.83 -5.98
N VAL A 83 25.44 -5.09 -4.72
CA VAL A 83 24.67 -4.54 -3.60
C VAL A 83 25.23 -3.17 -3.25
N LEU A 84 24.40 -2.15 -3.38
CA LEU A 84 24.71 -0.79 -2.97
C LEU A 84 24.47 -0.64 -1.46
N ARG A 85 25.27 0.17 -0.79
CA ARG A 85 24.96 0.68 0.56
C ARG A 85 24.41 2.09 0.41
N VAL A 86 23.20 2.30 0.92
CA VAL A 86 22.51 3.58 0.79
C VAL A 86 22.14 4.08 2.18
N ASP A 87 22.49 5.32 2.51
CA ASP A 87 22.05 5.97 3.74
C ASP A 87 20.66 6.60 3.54
N LEU A 88 19.68 6.16 4.30
CA LEU A 88 18.28 6.61 4.22
C LEU A 88 18.01 7.84 5.12
N THR A 89 18.84 8.86 5.04
CA THR A 89 18.59 10.17 5.64
C THR A 89 17.57 10.98 4.83
N ASP A 90 17.29 12.22 5.21
CA ASP A 90 16.40 13.10 4.45
C ASP A 90 16.95 13.41 3.05
N GLU A 91 18.28 13.39 2.90
CA GLU A 91 18.99 13.42 1.63
C GLU A 91 19.72 12.07 1.43
N PRO A 92 19.06 11.05 0.82
CA PRO A 92 19.66 9.73 0.65
C PRO A 92 20.91 9.81 -0.23
N ARG A 93 21.88 8.97 0.09
CA ARG A 93 23.13 8.89 -0.68
C ARG A 93 23.70 7.48 -0.71
N VAL A 94 24.34 7.14 -1.79
CA VAL A 94 25.15 5.92 -1.87
C VAL A 94 26.42 6.13 -1.02
N LEU A 95 26.70 5.16 -0.17
CA LEU A 95 27.88 5.15 0.69
C LEU A 95 29.02 4.39 -0.01
N ASP A 96 30.24 4.87 0.17
CA ASP A 96 31.44 4.08 -0.15
C ASP A 96 31.55 2.86 0.77
N ASP A 97 32.36 1.87 0.41
CA ASP A 97 32.49 0.60 1.16
C ASP A 97 32.83 0.79 2.65
N ASP A 98 33.60 1.82 2.98
CA ASP A 98 34.03 2.17 4.35
C ASP A 98 33.21 3.35 4.94
N GLY A 99 32.20 3.85 4.23
CA GLY A 99 31.40 5.01 4.63
C GLY A 99 30.46 4.70 5.80
N ASP A 100 30.51 5.52 6.86
CA ASP A 100 29.53 5.46 7.94
C ASP A 100 28.24 6.20 7.53
N GLY A 101 27.08 5.56 7.72
CA GLY A 101 25.75 6.13 7.52
C GLY A 101 24.93 6.11 8.81
N GLU A 102 24.00 7.02 8.94
CA GLU A 102 23.07 7.05 10.08
C GLU A 102 22.02 5.93 9.98
N ARG A 103 21.60 5.61 8.74
CA ARG A 103 20.58 4.57 8.44
C ARG A 103 20.95 3.78 7.18
N PRO A 104 22.05 3.01 7.20
CA PRO A 104 22.50 2.27 6.04
C PRO A 104 21.55 1.12 5.72
N VAL A 105 21.17 1.00 4.44
CA VAL A 105 20.40 -0.11 3.89
C VAL A 105 21.17 -0.71 2.74
N ARG A 106 21.17 -2.03 2.64
CA ARG A 106 21.77 -2.77 1.52
C ARG A 106 20.74 -2.95 0.43
N LEU A 107 20.98 -2.36 -0.74
CA LEU A 107 20.05 -2.30 -1.86
C LEU A 107 20.62 -3.01 -3.08
N ARG A 108 19.81 -3.86 -3.70
CA ARG A 108 20.10 -4.43 -5.01
C ARG A 108 19.03 -4.01 -6.00
N LEU A 109 19.44 -3.32 -7.05
CA LEU A 109 18.56 -2.93 -8.14
C LEU A 109 18.50 -4.05 -9.20
N VAL A 110 17.29 -4.32 -9.68
CA VAL A 110 17.03 -5.25 -10.78
C VAL A 110 16.73 -4.43 -12.01
N GLU A 111 17.62 -4.48 -12.98
CA GLU A 111 17.39 -3.85 -14.28
C GLU A 111 16.36 -4.68 -15.04
N VAL A 112 15.25 -4.04 -15.41
CA VAL A 112 14.20 -4.61 -16.26
C VAL A 112 14.21 -3.85 -17.58
N PRO A 113 14.38 -4.52 -18.75
CA PRO A 113 14.35 -3.84 -20.03
C PRO A 113 13.08 -3.02 -20.21
N PRO A 114 13.13 -1.82 -20.85
CA PRO A 114 11.98 -0.91 -20.94
C PRO A 114 10.74 -1.52 -21.58
N ASP A 115 10.90 -2.34 -22.61
CA ASP A 115 9.79 -3.06 -23.27
C ASP A 115 9.17 -4.13 -22.37
N VAL A 116 9.99 -4.86 -21.62
CA VAL A 116 9.53 -5.81 -20.60
C VAL A 116 8.81 -5.07 -19.49
N HIS A 117 9.34 -3.92 -19.03
CA HIS A 117 8.72 -3.13 -17.97
C HIS A 117 7.37 -2.56 -18.40
N GLU A 118 7.25 -2.03 -19.61
CA GLU A 118 5.98 -1.54 -20.15
C GLU A 118 4.91 -2.65 -20.18
N ALA A 119 5.25 -3.83 -20.69
CA ALA A 119 4.34 -4.96 -20.72
C ALA A 119 4.00 -5.48 -19.31
N PHE A 120 5.00 -5.58 -18.42
CA PHE A 120 4.85 -6.01 -17.04
C PHE A 120 4.00 -5.06 -16.21
N TYR A 121 4.37 -3.77 -16.17
CA TYR A 121 3.78 -2.78 -15.27
C TYR A 121 2.58 -2.08 -15.90
N GLY A 122 2.70 -1.66 -17.15
CA GLY A 122 1.69 -0.88 -17.88
C GLY A 122 0.51 -1.69 -18.39
N VAL A 123 0.68 -3.00 -18.65
CA VAL A 123 -0.38 -3.85 -19.18
C VAL A 123 -0.88 -4.86 -18.14
N VAL A 124 0.01 -5.64 -17.52
CA VAL A 124 -0.42 -6.76 -16.68
C VAL A 124 -0.63 -6.35 -15.22
N ALA A 125 0.38 -5.75 -14.57
CA ALA A 125 0.29 -5.48 -13.15
C ALA A 125 -0.82 -4.46 -12.84
N ASN A 126 -0.81 -3.29 -13.46
CA ASN A 126 -1.72 -2.21 -13.09
C ASN A 126 -3.10 -2.28 -13.76
N PRO A 127 -3.27 -2.40 -15.08
CA PRO A 127 -4.62 -2.49 -15.63
C PRO A 127 -5.26 -3.85 -15.34
N LEU A 128 -4.55 -4.97 -15.53
CA LEU A 128 -5.18 -6.27 -15.47
C LEU A 128 -5.33 -6.79 -14.03
N LEU A 129 -4.22 -7.01 -13.31
CA LEU A 129 -4.27 -7.59 -11.95
C LEU A 129 -4.82 -6.61 -10.92
N TRP A 130 -4.44 -5.33 -11.00
CA TRP A 130 -4.96 -4.30 -10.10
C TRP A 130 -6.49 -4.15 -10.22
N PHE A 131 -7.01 -4.02 -11.46
CA PHE A 131 -8.44 -3.85 -11.68
C PHE A 131 -9.23 -5.10 -11.30
N LEU A 132 -8.69 -6.29 -11.59
CA LEU A 132 -9.30 -7.55 -11.15
C LEU A 132 -9.44 -7.57 -9.63
N GLN A 133 -8.35 -7.33 -8.90
CA GLN A 133 -8.32 -7.47 -7.45
C GLN A 133 -9.12 -6.39 -6.74
N HIS A 134 -9.19 -5.18 -7.30
CA HIS A 134 -10.05 -4.10 -6.78
C HIS A 134 -11.47 -4.11 -7.36
N ARG A 135 -11.83 -5.12 -8.19
CA ARG A 135 -13.17 -5.25 -8.81
C ARG A 135 -13.57 -4.02 -9.62
N LEU A 136 -12.64 -3.45 -10.37
CA LEU A 136 -12.83 -2.23 -11.15
C LEU A 136 -13.19 -2.48 -12.61
N HIS A 137 -13.14 -3.73 -13.08
CA HIS A 137 -13.56 -4.07 -14.44
C HIS A 137 -15.08 -3.90 -14.62
N ASP A 138 -15.46 -3.22 -15.69
CA ASP A 138 -16.84 -3.25 -16.19
C ASP A 138 -17.04 -4.53 -17.02
N LEU A 139 -17.49 -5.58 -16.36
CA LEU A 139 -17.63 -6.90 -16.98
C LEU A 139 -18.60 -6.95 -18.19
N GLY A 140 -19.35 -5.90 -18.43
CA GLY A 140 -20.17 -5.74 -19.63
C GLY A 140 -19.33 -5.42 -20.87
N THR A 141 -18.16 -4.79 -20.67
CA THR A 141 -17.33 -4.25 -21.76
C THR A 141 -15.83 -4.56 -21.61
N SER A 142 -15.34 -4.83 -20.41
CA SER A 142 -13.91 -5.04 -20.11
C SER A 142 -13.66 -6.07 -18.99
N PRO A 143 -12.49 -6.76 -18.97
CA PRO A 143 -11.44 -6.69 -19.99
C PRO A 143 -11.76 -7.54 -21.21
N SER A 144 -11.16 -7.20 -22.36
CA SER A 144 -11.17 -8.02 -23.57
C SER A 144 -9.75 -8.51 -23.85
N LEU A 145 -9.39 -9.66 -23.31
CA LEU A 145 -8.03 -10.19 -23.40
C LEU A 145 -7.74 -10.75 -24.81
N GLY A 146 -6.83 -10.09 -25.51
CA GLY A 146 -6.35 -10.45 -26.83
C GLY A 146 -5.02 -11.21 -26.82
N ARG A 147 -4.39 -11.27 -28.01
CA ARG A 147 -3.06 -11.88 -28.16
C ARG A 147 -1.96 -11.01 -27.54
N ASP A 148 -2.13 -9.69 -27.61
CA ASP A 148 -1.14 -8.74 -27.10
C ASP A 148 -1.11 -8.78 -25.56
N ASP A 149 -2.26 -8.95 -24.90
CA ASP A 149 -2.32 -9.12 -23.43
C ASP A 149 -1.65 -10.41 -22.98
N ARG A 150 -1.80 -11.51 -23.77
CA ARG A 150 -1.09 -12.76 -23.48
C ARG A 150 0.41 -12.63 -23.70
N ALA A 151 0.82 -11.98 -24.78
CA ALA A 151 2.23 -11.69 -25.03
C ALA A 151 2.81 -10.79 -23.90
N ALA A 152 2.06 -9.78 -23.45
CA ALA A 152 2.46 -8.94 -22.32
C ALA A 152 2.59 -9.75 -21.01
N PHE A 153 1.75 -10.77 -20.80
CA PHE A 153 1.91 -11.67 -19.67
C PHE A 153 3.18 -12.51 -19.78
N ASP A 154 3.41 -13.16 -20.92
CA ASP A 154 4.54 -14.08 -21.12
C ASP A 154 5.88 -13.32 -21.22
N ASP A 155 5.97 -12.34 -22.12
CA ASP A 155 7.22 -11.60 -22.41
C ASP A 155 7.47 -10.46 -21.41
N GLY A 156 6.44 -9.99 -20.70
CA GLY A 156 6.51 -8.92 -19.70
C GLY A 156 6.48 -9.44 -18.28
N TYR A 157 5.31 -9.90 -17.81
CA TYR A 157 5.10 -10.26 -16.40
C TYR A 157 5.94 -11.46 -15.97
N VAL A 158 5.94 -12.55 -16.75
CA VAL A 158 6.77 -13.73 -16.49
C VAL A 158 8.25 -13.33 -16.52
N ARG A 159 8.68 -12.62 -17.56
CA ARG A 159 10.10 -12.23 -17.71
C ARG A 159 10.59 -11.32 -16.58
N ALA A 160 9.80 -10.34 -16.15
CA ALA A 160 10.14 -9.48 -15.00
C ALA A 160 10.23 -10.27 -13.68
N ASN A 161 9.34 -11.26 -13.48
CA ASN A 161 9.38 -12.16 -12.34
C ASN A 161 10.61 -13.08 -12.37
N GLU A 162 11.03 -13.57 -13.54
CA GLU A 162 12.28 -14.33 -13.70
C GLU A 162 13.49 -13.49 -13.30
N LEU A 163 13.62 -12.25 -13.81
CA LEU A 163 14.72 -11.35 -13.48
C LEU A 163 14.78 -11.05 -11.97
N ALA A 164 13.63 -10.82 -11.36
CA ALA A 164 13.52 -10.61 -9.92
C ALA A 164 13.92 -11.87 -9.12
N ALA A 165 13.47 -13.06 -9.56
CA ALA A 165 13.82 -14.33 -8.93
C ALA A 165 15.32 -14.63 -9.06
N GLU A 166 15.93 -14.40 -10.23
CA GLU A 166 17.38 -14.52 -10.45
C GLU A 166 18.17 -13.64 -9.48
N ALA A 167 17.72 -12.39 -9.26
CA ALA A 167 18.35 -11.47 -8.31
C ALA A 167 18.23 -11.96 -6.86
N VAL A 168 17.05 -12.42 -6.44
CA VAL A 168 16.81 -12.98 -5.10
C VAL A 168 17.66 -14.23 -4.88
N VAL A 169 17.65 -15.17 -5.82
CA VAL A 169 18.44 -16.42 -5.76
C VAL A 169 19.95 -16.12 -5.65
N ALA A 170 20.43 -15.15 -6.42
CA ALA A 170 21.84 -14.75 -6.35
C ALA A 170 22.20 -14.17 -4.96
N GLN A 171 21.29 -13.39 -4.33
CA GLN A 171 21.51 -12.88 -2.96
C GLN A 171 21.48 -14.00 -1.94
N VAL A 172 20.53 -14.92 -2.01
CA VAL A 172 20.47 -16.08 -1.12
C VAL A 172 21.77 -16.90 -1.21
N ARG A 173 22.22 -17.24 -2.41
CA ARG A 173 23.45 -18.03 -2.62
C ARG A 173 24.72 -17.33 -2.14
N SER A 174 24.77 -16.00 -2.28
CA SER A 174 25.90 -15.19 -1.80
C SER A 174 25.95 -15.09 -0.28
N ALA A 175 24.79 -14.88 0.36
CA ALA A 175 24.71 -14.64 1.81
C ALA A 175 24.59 -15.95 2.62
N ALA A 176 24.00 -17.00 2.05
CA ALA A 176 23.75 -18.29 2.69
C ALA A 176 24.23 -19.46 1.79
N PRO A 177 25.52 -19.81 1.80
CA PRO A 177 26.05 -20.94 1.02
C PRO A 177 25.39 -22.29 1.35
N ASP A 178 24.82 -22.43 2.55
CA ASP A 178 24.03 -23.60 3.00
C ASP A 178 22.56 -23.54 2.54
N GLY A 179 22.14 -22.48 1.84
CA GLY A 179 20.79 -22.27 1.33
C GLY A 179 19.77 -21.81 2.38
N ARG A 180 20.18 -21.54 3.62
CA ARG A 180 19.27 -21.19 4.74
C ARG A 180 19.16 -19.69 4.91
N ALA A 181 18.11 -19.10 4.37
CA ALA A 181 17.80 -17.67 4.42
C ALA A 181 16.31 -17.45 4.62
N VAL A 182 15.94 -16.25 5.04
CA VAL A 182 14.57 -15.74 5.03
C VAL A 182 14.38 -14.87 3.79
N VAL A 183 13.36 -15.17 2.99
CA VAL A 183 12.98 -14.39 1.81
C VAL A 183 11.57 -13.87 1.99
N MET A 184 11.39 -12.56 1.93
CA MET A 184 10.09 -11.90 2.05
C MET A 184 9.76 -11.17 0.75
N LEU A 185 8.81 -11.71 0.02
CA LEU A 185 8.31 -11.16 -1.25
C LEU A 185 7.10 -10.28 -0.99
N HIS A 186 6.97 -9.18 -1.74
CA HIS A 186 5.90 -8.22 -1.52
C HIS A 186 5.16 -7.88 -2.81
N ASP A 187 3.83 -7.95 -2.71
CA ASP A 187 2.82 -7.41 -3.58
C ASP A 187 2.62 -8.12 -4.93
N TYR A 188 1.57 -7.72 -5.65
CA TYR A 188 1.02 -8.35 -6.86
C TYR A 188 1.95 -8.32 -8.09
N HIS A 189 3.01 -7.56 -8.01
CA HIS A 189 4.04 -7.51 -9.05
C HIS A 189 4.82 -8.83 -9.20
N PHE A 190 4.90 -9.63 -8.14
CA PHE A 190 5.85 -10.75 -8.03
C PHE A 190 5.21 -12.10 -7.69
N TYR A 191 3.99 -12.35 -8.14
CA TYR A 191 3.28 -13.58 -7.80
C TYR A 191 3.98 -14.86 -8.24
N LEU A 192 4.82 -14.80 -9.30
CA LEU A 192 5.51 -15.99 -9.81
C LEU A 192 6.86 -16.25 -9.12
N VAL A 193 7.44 -15.23 -8.46
CA VAL A 193 8.78 -15.31 -7.87
C VAL A 193 8.88 -16.41 -6.80
N GLY A 194 7.81 -16.66 -6.05
CA GLY A 194 7.81 -17.66 -4.97
C GLY A 194 8.18 -19.06 -5.46
N ASP A 195 7.58 -19.53 -6.53
CA ASP A 195 7.88 -20.84 -7.11
C ASP A 195 9.26 -20.88 -7.77
N LEU A 196 9.64 -19.83 -8.50
CA LEU A 196 10.95 -19.71 -9.14
C LEU A 196 12.10 -19.76 -8.13
N VAL A 197 11.95 -19.07 -7.00
CA VAL A 197 12.93 -19.10 -5.90
C VAL A 197 12.95 -20.49 -5.24
N ARG A 198 11.78 -21.09 -4.98
CA ARG A 198 11.67 -22.41 -4.37
C ARG A 198 12.37 -23.50 -5.19
N GLN A 199 12.23 -23.48 -6.51
CA GLN A 199 12.92 -24.42 -7.41
C GLN A 199 14.45 -24.31 -7.31
N SER A 200 14.97 -23.09 -7.14
CA SER A 200 16.41 -22.81 -7.12
C SER A 200 17.04 -22.91 -5.73
N CYS A 201 16.26 -22.65 -4.68
CA CYS A 201 16.68 -22.60 -3.27
C CYS A 201 15.61 -23.31 -2.41
N PRO A 202 15.61 -24.66 -2.35
CA PRO A 202 14.53 -25.43 -1.71
C PRO A 202 14.45 -25.23 -0.19
N ASP A 203 15.54 -24.83 0.45
CA ASP A 203 15.64 -24.78 1.93
C ASP A 203 15.36 -23.38 2.52
N VAL A 204 15.08 -22.35 1.69
CA VAL A 204 14.74 -21.02 2.18
C VAL A 204 13.39 -21.02 2.93
N LEU A 205 13.28 -20.13 3.92
CA LEU A 205 11.99 -19.74 4.49
C LEU A 205 11.42 -18.62 3.61
N LEU A 206 10.30 -18.88 2.97
CA LEU A 206 9.77 -18.01 1.92
C LEU A 206 8.35 -17.54 2.26
N SER A 207 8.17 -16.23 2.37
CA SER A 207 6.86 -15.61 2.54
C SER A 207 6.54 -14.67 1.39
N HIS A 208 5.26 -14.56 1.03
CA HIS A 208 4.76 -13.57 0.10
C HIS A 208 3.62 -12.79 0.75
N PHE A 209 3.74 -11.47 0.82
CA PHE A 209 2.71 -10.59 1.36
C PHE A 209 1.98 -9.85 0.22
N VAL A 210 0.68 -10.06 0.11
CA VAL A 210 -0.20 -9.37 -0.85
C VAL A 210 -0.78 -8.12 -0.18
N HIS A 211 -0.46 -6.93 -0.70
CA HIS A 211 -0.86 -5.65 -0.11
C HIS A 211 -2.16 -5.07 -0.65
N ILE A 212 -2.77 -5.73 -1.61
CA ILE A 212 -4.04 -5.33 -2.22
C ILE A 212 -5.13 -6.37 -1.92
N PRO A 213 -6.41 -6.06 -2.10
CA PRO A 213 -7.49 -6.99 -1.83
C PRO A 213 -7.33 -8.29 -2.62
N TRP A 214 -7.77 -9.41 -2.05
CA TRP A 214 -7.83 -10.68 -2.76
C TRP A 214 -9.30 -11.12 -2.93
N PRO A 215 -9.89 -10.97 -4.12
CA PRO A 215 -11.27 -11.35 -4.37
C PRO A 215 -11.44 -12.87 -4.48
N GLY A 216 -12.70 -13.33 -4.39
CA GLY A 216 -13.03 -14.73 -4.53
C GLY A 216 -12.82 -15.30 -5.94
N PRO A 217 -12.99 -16.63 -6.10
CA PRO A 217 -12.71 -17.35 -7.35
C PRO A 217 -13.40 -16.79 -8.58
N ASP A 218 -14.61 -16.22 -8.43
CA ASP A 218 -15.37 -15.67 -9.56
C ASP A 218 -14.66 -14.50 -10.22
N ALA A 219 -14.02 -13.62 -9.45
CA ALA A 219 -13.23 -12.54 -10.00
C ALA A 219 -11.99 -13.06 -10.75
N TRP A 220 -11.31 -14.07 -10.21
CA TRP A 220 -10.15 -14.67 -10.85
C TRP A 220 -10.47 -15.41 -12.15
N ARG A 221 -11.74 -15.82 -12.38
CA ARG A 221 -12.20 -16.40 -13.65
C ARG A 221 -12.21 -15.41 -14.82
N ILE A 222 -12.02 -14.12 -14.58
CA ILE A 222 -11.75 -13.13 -15.63
C ILE A 222 -10.47 -13.49 -16.39
N LEU A 223 -9.44 -13.98 -15.67
CA LEU A 223 -8.24 -14.48 -16.31
C LEU A 223 -8.45 -15.88 -16.92
N PRO A 224 -7.87 -16.13 -18.11
CA PRO A 224 -7.78 -17.48 -18.65
C PRO A 224 -7.14 -18.48 -17.68
N PRO A 225 -7.50 -19.77 -17.74
CA PRO A 225 -7.00 -20.79 -16.79
C PRO A 225 -5.48 -20.80 -16.66
N ASP A 226 -4.79 -20.80 -17.79
CA ASP A 226 -3.32 -20.84 -17.86
C ASP A 226 -2.62 -19.67 -17.17
N LEU A 227 -3.21 -18.48 -17.20
CA LEU A 227 -2.64 -17.30 -16.52
C LEU A 227 -2.92 -17.32 -15.00
N ARG A 228 -4.17 -17.57 -14.62
CA ARG A 228 -4.54 -17.56 -13.21
C ARG A 228 -3.92 -18.73 -12.43
N GLU A 229 -3.75 -19.90 -13.07
CA GLU A 229 -3.09 -21.06 -12.48
C GLU A 229 -1.61 -20.73 -12.20
N GLN A 230 -0.88 -20.13 -13.14
CA GLN A 230 0.49 -19.68 -12.93
C GLN A 230 0.62 -18.71 -11.73
N VAL A 231 -0.31 -17.74 -11.58
CA VAL A 231 -0.34 -16.81 -10.44
C VAL A 231 -0.52 -17.56 -9.12
N LEU A 232 -1.48 -18.49 -9.05
CA LEU A 232 -1.76 -19.25 -7.83
C LEU A 232 -0.62 -20.22 -7.50
N GLU A 233 -0.09 -20.94 -8.48
CA GLU A 233 1.04 -21.88 -8.33
C GLU A 233 2.31 -21.12 -7.89
N GLY A 234 2.58 -19.95 -8.45
CA GLY A 234 3.70 -19.10 -8.07
C GLY A 234 3.66 -18.71 -6.59
N LEU A 235 2.50 -18.33 -6.08
CA LEU A 235 2.30 -18.04 -4.65
C LEU A 235 2.45 -19.30 -3.79
N LEU A 236 2.01 -20.46 -4.26
CA LEU A 236 2.14 -21.74 -3.56
C LEU A 236 3.59 -22.26 -3.48
N GLY A 237 4.53 -21.63 -4.16
CA GLY A 237 5.98 -21.81 -3.93
C GLY A 237 6.43 -21.37 -2.54
N CYS A 238 5.69 -20.47 -1.89
CA CYS A 238 5.99 -19.95 -0.57
C CYS A 238 5.61 -20.92 0.57
N ASP A 239 6.12 -20.66 1.78
CA ASP A 239 5.68 -21.33 3.02
C ASP A 239 4.49 -20.59 3.63
N VAL A 240 4.48 -19.26 3.49
CA VAL A 240 3.41 -18.38 3.96
C VAL A 240 2.98 -17.45 2.85
N VAL A 241 1.68 -17.38 2.58
CA VAL A 241 1.05 -16.34 1.76
C VAL A 241 0.22 -15.47 2.71
N ALA A 242 0.57 -14.20 2.81
CA ALA A 242 0.00 -13.30 3.80
C ALA A 242 -0.82 -12.19 3.14
N PHE A 243 -1.82 -11.73 3.85
CA PHE A 243 -2.78 -10.71 3.45
C PHE A 243 -3.02 -9.73 4.60
N HIS A 244 -3.78 -8.67 4.35
CA HIS A 244 -4.17 -7.75 5.42
C HIS A 244 -5.35 -8.24 6.24
N THR A 245 -6.29 -8.98 5.61
CA THR A 245 -7.52 -9.40 6.27
C THR A 245 -7.70 -10.91 6.23
N GLU A 246 -8.45 -11.44 7.21
CA GLU A 246 -8.82 -12.86 7.21
C GLU A 246 -9.72 -13.22 6.01
N SER A 247 -10.54 -12.27 5.54
CA SER A 247 -11.39 -12.50 4.37
C SER A 247 -10.58 -12.70 3.11
N ASP A 248 -9.49 -11.94 2.91
CA ASP A 248 -8.58 -12.11 1.77
C ASP A 248 -7.84 -13.45 1.86
N ALA A 249 -7.34 -13.82 3.02
CA ALA A 249 -6.66 -15.10 3.23
C ALA A 249 -7.61 -16.30 2.97
N ARG A 250 -8.87 -16.21 3.40
CA ARG A 250 -9.90 -17.20 3.08
C ARG A 250 -10.25 -17.24 1.60
N ALA A 251 -10.39 -16.08 0.97
CA ALA A 251 -10.66 -15.98 -0.47
C ALA A 251 -9.53 -16.57 -1.31
N PHE A 252 -8.27 -16.38 -0.92
CA PHE A 252 -7.12 -17.04 -1.53
C PHE A 252 -7.24 -18.56 -1.46
N LEU A 253 -7.52 -19.12 -0.28
CA LEU A 253 -7.70 -20.56 -0.12
C LEU A 253 -8.87 -21.11 -0.94
N LEU A 254 -9.98 -20.39 -1.06
CA LEU A 254 -11.09 -20.73 -1.94
C LEU A 254 -10.65 -20.74 -3.41
N CYS A 255 -9.84 -19.76 -3.84
CA CYS A 255 -9.28 -19.76 -5.19
C CYS A 255 -8.41 -21.00 -5.45
N VAL A 256 -7.55 -21.36 -4.52
CA VAL A 256 -6.69 -22.56 -4.61
C VAL A 256 -7.54 -23.83 -4.67
N GLN A 257 -8.58 -23.93 -3.83
CA GLN A 257 -9.48 -25.08 -3.81
C GLN A 257 -10.27 -25.24 -5.10
N GLU A 258 -10.89 -24.14 -5.59
CA GLU A 258 -11.81 -24.20 -6.71
C GLU A 258 -11.13 -24.14 -8.08
N LEU A 259 -10.00 -23.43 -8.19
CA LEU A 259 -9.34 -23.19 -9.47
C LEU A 259 -8.19 -24.17 -9.73
N LEU A 260 -7.52 -24.67 -8.67
CA LEU A 260 -6.46 -25.68 -8.77
C LEU A 260 -6.90 -27.07 -8.31
N GLY A 261 -8.07 -27.21 -7.66
CA GLY A 261 -8.56 -28.49 -7.16
C GLY A 261 -7.74 -29.06 -5.99
N LEU A 262 -6.98 -28.23 -5.27
CA LEU A 262 -6.14 -28.68 -4.16
C LEU A 262 -6.95 -28.80 -2.86
N LEU A 263 -6.50 -29.70 -1.97
CA LEU A 263 -7.11 -29.88 -0.67
C LEU A 263 -6.70 -28.76 0.29
N VAL A 264 -7.68 -28.05 0.82
CA VAL A 264 -7.52 -26.93 1.74
C VAL A 264 -8.09 -27.28 3.12
N ASP A 265 -7.35 -26.95 4.16
CA ASP A 265 -7.80 -26.95 5.55
C ASP A 265 -8.19 -25.51 5.95
N MET A 266 -9.49 -25.21 5.89
CA MET A 266 -10.01 -23.87 6.21
C MET A 266 -9.97 -23.56 7.72
N GLU A 267 -9.86 -24.55 8.57
CA GLU A 267 -9.74 -24.33 10.02
C GLU A 267 -8.31 -23.92 10.39
N ARG A 268 -7.32 -24.57 9.81
CA ARG A 268 -5.90 -24.26 10.01
C ARG A 268 -5.39 -23.17 9.08
N MET A 269 -6.18 -22.78 8.11
CA MET A 269 -5.80 -21.86 7.05
C MET A 269 -4.54 -22.33 6.30
N GLU A 270 -4.58 -23.58 5.80
CA GLU A 270 -3.44 -24.24 5.13
C GLU A 270 -3.90 -24.98 3.87
N VAL A 271 -3.00 -25.07 2.90
CA VAL A 271 -3.16 -25.92 1.71
C VAL A 271 -1.99 -26.89 1.62
N ARG A 272 -2.27 -28.12 1.19
CA ARG A 272 -1.24 -29.14 0.96
C ARG A 272 -0.77 -29.12 -0.48
N VAL A 273 0.53 -28.89 -0.69
CA VAL A 273 1.20 -28.87 -2.00
C VAL A 273 2.28 -29.95 -2.01
N GLY A 274 1.96 -31.13 -2.50
CA GLY A 274 2.84 -32.30 -2.40
C GLY A 274 3.20 -32.62 -0.92
N PRO A 275 4.48 -32.63 -0.55
CA PRO A 275 4.92 -32.84 0.83
C PRO A 275 4.83 -31.59 1.69
N ARG A 276 4.73 -30.39 1.10
CA ARG A 276 4.71 -29.10 1.82
C ARG A 276 3.30 -28.73 2.26
N ARG A 277 3.25 -27.88 3.27
CA ARG A 277 2.05 -27.12 3.67
C ARG A 277 2.34 -25.65 3.47
N VAL A 278 1.44 -24.95 2.79
CA VAL A 278 1.46 -23.52 2.60
C VAL A 278 0.40 -22.91 3.50
N ARG A 279 0.80 -21.92 4.30
CA ARG A 279 -0.09 -21.24 5.25
C ARG A 279 -0.62 -19.95 4.65
N ALA A 280 -1.94 -19.75 4.69
CA ALA A 280 -2.54 -18.45 4.42
C ALA A 280 -2.74 -17.71 5.75
N ARG A 281 -2.27 -16.48 5.86
CA ARG A 281 -2.30 -15.70 7.12
C ARG A 281 -2.80 -14.28 6.87
N ALA A 282 -3.33 -13.68 7.93
CA ALA A 282 -3.74 -12.28 7.93
C ALA A 282 -2.90 -11.49 8.94
N TYR A 283 -2.21 -10.46 8.44
CA TYR A 283 -1.41 -9.54 9.25
C TYR A 283 -1.73 -8.10 8.80
N PRO A 284 -2.63 -7.39 9.50
CA PRO A 284 -2.99 -6.02 9.13
C PRO A 284 -1.77 -5.09 9.20
N ILE A 285 -1.32 -4.56 8.05
CA ILE A 285 -0.20 -3.59 8.03
C ILE A 285 -0.59 -2.32 8.77
N SER A 286 0.39 -1.67 9.37
CA SER A 286 0.18 -0.41 10.08
C SER A 286 1.29 0.58 9.77
N ILE A 287 1.30 1.68 10.49
CA ILE A 287 2.17 2.83 10.29
C ILE A 287 3.32 2.87 11.31
N ASP A 288 4.41 3.56 10.95
CA ASP A 288 5.41 3.99 11.91
C ASP A 288 4.89 5.25 12.62
N VAL A 289 4.34 5.05 13.81
CA VAL A 289 3.74 6.11 14.61
C VAL A 289 4.75 7.20 14.94
N LYS A 290 6.01 6.85 15.25
CA LYS A 290 7.04 7.82 15.62
C LYS A 290 7.49 8.67 14.44
N ALA A 291 7.68 8.04 13.27
CA ALA A 291 8.03 8.76 12.06
C ALA A 291 6.90 9.71 11.62
N LEU A 292 5.65 9.25 11.71
CA LEU A 292 4.48 10.09 11.41
C LEU A 292 4.39 11.29 12.36
N GLU A 293 4.53 11.08 13.66
CA GLU A 293 4.51 12.15 14.66
C GLU A 293 5.65 13.17 14.42
N HIS A 294 6.84 12.68 14.07
CA HIS A 294 7.96 13.58 13.74
C HIS A 294 7.60 14.50 12.55
N THR A 295 7.01 13.96 11.49
CA THR A 295 6.58 14.76 10.33
C THR A 295 5.43 15.70 10.70
N ALA A 296 4.43 15.21 11.44
CA ALA A 296 3.24 15.97 11.82
C ALA A 296 3.52 17.19 12.68
N TYR A 297 4.61 17.16 13.46
CA TYR A 297 5.05 18.27 14.31
C TYR A 297 6.33 18.95 13.79
N SER A 298 6.65 18.76 12.50
CA SER A 298 7.73 19.49 11.84
C SER A 298 7.36 20.98 11.66
N LYS A 299 8.36 21.81 11.42
CA LYS A 299 8.15 23.25 11.18
C LYS A 299 7.23 23.50 9.97
N ASP A 300 7.42 22.75 8.90
CA ASP A 300 6.62 22.90 7.68
C ASP A 300 5.16 22.49 7.93
N ALA A 301 4.92 21.42 8.70
CA ALA A 301 3.57 21.03 9.09
C ALA A 301 2.88 22.08 9.99
N GLU A 302 3.61 22.73 10.90
CA GLU A 302 3.07 23.83 11.72
C GLU A 302 2.71 25.06 10.87
N GLU A 303 3.53 25.42 9.88
CA GLU A 303 3.23 26.51 8.93
C GLU A 303 1.97 26.20 8.10
N HIS A 304 1.82 24.98 7.64
CA HIS A 304 0.62 24.52 6.93
C HIS A 304 -0.61 24.49 7.83
N LEU A 305 -0.49 24.04 9.07
CA LEU A 305 -1.60 24.04 10.03
C LEU A 305 -2.12 25.46 10.29
N ALA A 306 -1.21 26.41 10.51
CA ALA A 306 -1.58 27.82 10.72
C ALA A 306 -2.28 28.41 9.47
N ALA A 307 -1.84 28.06 8.27
CA ALA A 307 -2.48 28.48 7.02
C ALA A 307 -3.87 27.88 6.86
N LEU A 308 -4.05 26.59 7.17
CA LEU A 308 -5.35 25.92 7.14
C LEU A 308 -6.32 26.54 8.15
N ASP A 309 -5.89 26.81 9.38
CA ASP A 309 -6.72 27.46 10.39
C ASP A 309 -7.15 28.87 9.97
N ALA A 310 -6.25 29.65 9.37
CA ALA A 310 -6.58 30.96 8.84
C ALA A 310 -7.59 30.90 7.68
N GLN A 311 -7.47 29.90 6.80
CA GLN A 311 -8.38 29.71 5.68
C GLN A 311 -9.76 29.22 6.12
N LEU A 312 -9.81 28.26 7.03
CA LEU A 312 -11.05 27.61 7.46
C LEU A 312 -11.83 28.44 8.50
N GLY A 313 -11.13 29.22 9.33
CA GLY A 313 -11.77 29.94 10.44
C GLY A 313 -12.53 29.00 11.38
N GLN A 314 -13.86 29.15 11.42
CA GLN A 314 -14.75 28.30 12.25
C GLN A 314 -15.36 27.12 11.49
N ALA A 315 -15.14 27.01 10.17
CA ALA A 315 -15.70 25.93 9.38
C ALA A 315 -15.11 24.57 9.79
N GLN A 316 -15.95 23.53 9.75
CA GLN A 316 -15.53 22.15 9.92
C GLN A 316 -14.78 21.68 8.66
N LEU A 317 -13.76 20.86 8.87
CA LEU A 317 -12.96 20.28 7.81
C LEU A 317 -13.37 18.82 7.58
N LEU A 318 -14.05 18.57 6.45
CA LEU A 318 -14.17 17.24 5.86
C LEU A 318 -12.90 17.01 5.01
N LEU A 319 -12.12 16.00 5.32
CA LEU A 319 -10.84 15.72 4.68
C LEU A 319 -10.87 14.42 3.90
N ARG A 320 -10.22 14.43 2.76
CA ARG A 320 -9.80 13.26 2.00
C ARG A 320 -8.34 13.40 1.58
N VAL A 321 -7.57 12.35 1.74
CA VAL A 321 -6.18 12.25 1.24
C VAL A 321 -6.04 10.92 0.52
N ASP A 322 -5.84 10.94 -0.80
CA ASP A 322 -5.78 9.73 -1.62
C ASP A 322 -4.90 9.94 -2.88
N ARG A 323 -4.56 8.84 -3.53
CA ARG A 323 -4.12 8.88 -4.93
C ARG A 323 -5.35 8.99 -5.85
N THR A 324 -5.17 9.54 -7.06
CA THR A 324 -6.25 9.56 -8.07
C THR A 324 -6.45 8.18 -8.70
N ASP A 325 -6.94 7.24 -7.92
CA ASP A 325 -7.15 5.85 -8.27
C ASP A 325 -8.65 5.53 -8.22
N PRO A 326 -9.23 4.87 -9.23
CA PRO A 326 -10.65 4.51 -9.24
C PRO A 326 -11.10 3.71 -8.01
N SER A 327 -10.21 2.88 -7.44
CA SER A 327 -10.50 2.12 -6.22
C SER A 327 -10.85 3.01 -5.02
N LYS A 328 -10.37 4.27 -5.02
CA LYS A 328 -10.59 5.23 -3.95
C LYS A 328 -11.98 5.88 -3.97
N ASN A 329 -12.75 5.69 -5.05
CA ASN A 329 -14.16 6.10 -5.11
C ASN A 329 -14.39 7.61 -4.91
N ILE A 330 -13.49 8.43 -5.46
CA ILE A 330 -13.44 9.88 -5.19
C ILE A 330 -14.69 10.58 -5.72
N VAL A 331 -15.11 10.25 -6.95
CA VAL A 331 -16.27 10.88 -7.60
C VAL A 331 -17.54 10.65 -6.81
N ARG A 332 -17.79 9.39 -6.32
CA ARG A 332 -18.96 9.15 -5.45
C ARG A 332 -18.87 9.88 -4.11
N GLY A 333 -17.67 10.11 -3.59
CA GLY A 333 -17.48 10.93 -2.39
C GLY A 333 -17.92 12.38 -2.60
N PHE A 334 -17.62 12.98 -3.76
CA PHE A 334 -18.13 14.31 -4.12
C PHE A 334 -19.63 14.31 -4.37
N THR A 335 -20.18 13.26 -5.00
CA THR A 335 -21.63 13.12 -5.20
C THR A 335 -22.37 13.00 -3.86
N ALA A 336 -21.82 12.27 -2.90
CA ALA A 336 -22.40 12.17 -1.57
C ALA A 336 -22.36 13.52 -0.81
N TYR A 337 -21.27 14.26 -0.98
CA TYR A 337 -21.17 15.60 -0.40
C TYR A 337 -22.10 16.61 -1.08
N ASP A 338 -22.29 16.53 -2.40
CA ASP A 338 -23.27 17.32 -3.14
C ASP A 338 -24.69 17.09 -2.61
N LEU A 339 -25.08 15.81 -2.43
CA LEU A 339 -26.37 15.43 -1.85
C LEU A 339 -26.52 15.92 -0.41
N LEU A 340 -25.48 15.76 0.41
CA LEU A 340 -25.47 16.29 1.78
C LEU A 340 -25.77 17.80 1.82
N LEU A 341 -25.14 18.58 0.95
CA LEU A 341 -25.35 20.04 0.91
C LEU A 341 -26.74 20.41 0.38
N GLU A 342 -27.32 19.60 -0.53
CA GLU A 342 -28.69 19.78 -1.02
C GLU A 342 -29.71 19.52 0.08
N GLU A 343 -29.56 18.47 0.87
CA GLU A 343 -30.47 18.05 1.93
C GLU A 343 -30.30 18.84 3.23
N HIS A 344 -29.08 19.40 3.47
CA HIS A 344 -28.71 20.11 4.69
C HIS A 344 -28.15 21.53 4.40
N PRO A 345 -29.00 22.47 3.96
CA PRO A 345 -28.58 23.85 3.67
C PRO A 345 -27.92 24.58 4.85
N GLU A 346 -28.21 24.16 6.09
CA GLU A 346 -27.59 24.70 7.31
C GLU A 346 -26.07 24.48 7.36
N LEU A 347 -25.52 23.55 6.57
CA LEU A 347 -24.11 23.30 6.47
C LEU A 347 -23.39 24.25 5.49
N HIS A 348 -24.13 25.04 4.70
CA HIS A 348 -23.53 26.00 3.78
C HIS A 348 -22.70 27.04 4.54
N GLY A 349 -21.47 27.24 4.12
CA GLY A 349 -20.50 28.09 4.81
C GLY A 349 -19.96 27.53 6.12
N GLN A 350 -20.43 26.37 6.58
CA GLN A 350 -20.01 25.73 7.83
C GLN A 350 -19.05 24.56 7.64
N VAL A 351 -18.95 24.00 6.42
CA VAL A 351 -18.13 22.84 6.10
C VAL A 351 -17.33 23.09 4.82
N VAL A 352 -16.05 22.75 4.82
CA VAL A 352 -15.20 22.71 3.63
C VAL A 352 -14.71 21.28 3.43
N PHE A 353 -14.87 20.76 2.22
CA PHE A 353 -14.31 19.48 1.81
C PHE A 353 -12.95 19.70 1.15
N LEU A 354 -11.86 19.50 1.91
CA LEU A 354 -10.49 19.50 1.37
C LEU A 354 -10.18 18.11 0.82
N ALA A 355 -9.97 18.03 -0.49
CA ALA A 355 -9.55 16.83 -1.18
C ALA A 355 -8.09 16.98 -1.64
N MET A 356 -7.17 16.37 -0.92
CA MET A 356 -5.74 16.31 -1.28
C MET A 356 -5.49 15.04 -2.08
N LEU A 357 -5.23 15.19 -3.36
CA LEU A 357 -5.14 14.07 -4.29
C LEU A 357 -3.80 14.06 -5.00
N GLN A 358 -3.11 12.93 -4.95
CA GLN A 358 -1.88 12.71 -5.70
C GLN A 358 -2.20 12.05 -7.04
N PRO A 359 -1.90 12.68 -8.20
CA PRO A 359 -1.98 12.03 -9.50
C PRO A 359 -1.16 10.74 -9.53
N SER A 360 -1.73 9.68 -10.10
CA SER A 360 -1.12 8.36 -10.15
C SER A 360 -1.35 7.73 -11.51
N ARG A 361 -0.35 7.06 -12.07
CA ARG A 361 -0.43 6.23 -13.29
C ARG A 361 -1.08 6.95 -14.47
N GLN A 362 -0.71 8.22 -14.72
CA GLN A 362 -1.36 9.05 -15.73
C GLN A 362 -1.09 8.58 -17.18
N ASP A 363 -0.14 7.67 -17.36
CA ASP A 363 0.12 7.00 -18.64
C ASP A 363 -0.94 5.92 -18.97
N VAL A 364 -1.74 5.51 -17.98
CA VAL A 364 -2.86 4.56 -18.14
C VAL A 364 -4.14 5.36 -18.44
N PRO A 365 -4.81 5.13 -19.60
CA PRO A 365 -5.97 5.92 -20.02
C PRO A 365 -7.10 6.04 -19.01
N GLU A 366 -7.40 4.96 -18.30
CA GLU A 366 -8.46 4.91 -17.30
C GLU A 366 -8.18 5.84 -16.11
N TYR A 367 -6.91 5.98 -15.71
CA TYR A 367 -6.51 6.90 -14.62
C TYR A 367 -6.55 8.36 -15.08
N ALA A 368 -6.14 8.65 -16.32
CA ALA A 368 -6.22 9.98 -16.88
C ALA A 368 -7.68 10.44 -17.04
N ALA A 369 -8.56 9.57 -17.52
CA ALA A 369 -10.00 9.82 -17.61
C ALA A 369 -10.60 10.07 -16.21
N TYR A 370 -10.26 9.24 -15.23
CA TYR A 370 -10.76 9.38 -13.87
C TYR A 370 -10.31 10.69 -13.20
N LEU A 371 -9.09 11.17 -13.46
CA LEU A 371 -8.64 12.48 -12.98
C LEU A 371 -9.49 13.62 -13.56
N ALA A 372 -9.86 13.54 -14.84
CA ALA A 372 -10.75 14.52 -15.45
C ALA A 372 -12.16 14.51 -14.83
N GLU A 373 -12.70 13.32 -14.54
CA GLU A 373 -14.00 13.15 -13.84
C GLU A 373 -13.97 13.74 -12.42
N ILE A 374 -12.88 13.53 -11.68
CA ILE A 374 -12.66 14.12 -10.35
C ILE A 374 -12.74 15.64 -10.41
N GLY A 375 -12.03 16.26 -11.36
CA GLY A 375 -12.05 17.72 -11.56
C GLY A 375 -13.44 18.25 -11.90
N ALA A 376 -14.14 17.56 -12.80
CA ALA A 376 -15.50 17.91 -13.19
C ALA A 376 -16.50 17.80 -12.03
N ALA A 377 -16.42 16.73 -11.21
CA ALA A 377 -17.27 16.53 -10.06
C ALA A 377 -17.07 17.63 -8.99
N ALA A 378 -15.82 17.94 -8.65
CA ALA A 378 -15.50 19.01 -7.69
C ALA A 378 -16.01 20.39 -8.19
N ALA A 379 -15.80 20.69 -9.49
CA ALA A 379 -16.28 21.94 -10.10
C ALA A 379 -17.82 22.02 -10.09
N SER A 380 -18.52 20.91 -10.31
CA SER A 380 -19.98 20.84 -10.27
C SER A 380 -20.53 21.17 -8.87
N VAL A 381 -19.97 20.59 -7.80
CA VAL A 381 -20.39 20.90 -6.41
C VAL A 381 -20.17 22.39 -6.11
N ASN A 382 -19.01 22.92 -6.49
CA ASN A 382 -18.68 24.34 -6.28
C ASN A 382 -19.62 25.27 -7.06
N ALA A 383 -20.02 24.91 -8.28
CA ALA A 383 -20.94 25.70 -9.10
C ALA A 383 -22.39 25.69 -8.54
N ARG A 384 -22.80 24.57 -7.91
CA ARG A 384 -24.17 24.43 -7.33
C ARG A 384 -24.32 25.16 -6.01
N HIS A 385 -23.36 25.04 -5.12
CA HIS A 385 -23.50 25.45 -3.73
C HIS A 385 -22.59 26.60 -3.33
N GLY A 386 -21.51 26.84 -4.09
CA GLY A 386 -20.52 27.86 -3.78
C GLY A 386 -21.08 29.28 -3.83
N THR A 387 -20.47 30.16 -3.03
CA THR A 387 -20.77 31.60 -2.97
C THR A 387 -19.48 32.39 -3.25
N GLY A 388 -19.57 33.71 -3.29
CA GLY A 388 -18.37 34.57 -3.43
C GLY A 388 -17.42 34.51 -2.22
N GLU A 389 -17.90 34.00 -1.09
CA GLU A 389 -17.16 33.94 0.18
C GLU A 389 -16.84 32.50 0.63
N TRP A 390 -17.50 31.50 0.07
CA TRP A 390 -17.35 30.09 0.45
C TRP A 390 -17.29 29.16 -0.76
N GLN A 391 -16.25 28.37 -0.83
CA GLN A 391 -16.06 27.31 -1.81
C GLN A 391 -16.21 25.96 -1.09
N PRO A 392 -17.25 25.16 -1.40
CA PRO A 392 -17.52 23.87 -0.74
C PRO A 392 -16.37 22.86 -0.84
N VAL A 393 -15.77 22.74 -2.03
CA VAL A 393 -14.69 21.78 -2.31
C VAL A 393 -13.41 22.52 -2.63
N ASP A 394 -12.38 22.31 -1.80
CA ASP A 394 -10.98 22.70 -2.06
C ASP A 394 -10.23 21.47 -2.60
N LEU A 395 -10.05 21.41 -3.92
CA LEU A 395 -9.35 20.33 -4.60
C LEU A 395 -7.88 20.71 -4.80
N ARG A 396 -6.97 19.94 -4.18
CA ARG A 396 -5.52 20.12 -4.32
C ARG A 396 -4.87 18.88 -4.93
N LEU A 397 -4.28 19.07 -6.10
CA LEU A 397 -3.53 18.02 -6.81
C LEU A 397 -2.04 18.16 -6.47
N ALA A 398 -1.62 17.60 -5.33
CA ALA A 398 -0.26 17.69 -4.85
C ALA A 398 0.10 16.48 -3.99
N SER A 399 1.41 16.20 -3.91
CA SER A 399 1.98 15.25 -2.95
C SER A 399 2.83 16.04 -1.96
N ASP A 400 2.28 16.31 -0.78
CA ASP A 400 2.95 17.04 0.29
C ASP A 400 2.57 16.40 1.62
N MET A 401 3.52 15.70 2.23
CA MET A 401 3.30 14.97 3.48
C MET A 401 3.15 15.92 4.68
N ALA A 402 3.85 17.05 4.68
CA ALA A 402 3.73 18.04 5.77
C ALA A 402 2.33 18.67 5.75
N LEU A 403 1.82 19.03 4.57
CA LEU A 403 0.45 19.52 4.41
C LEU A 403 -0.58 18.44 4.75
N ALA A 404 -0.36 17.18 4.34
CA ALA A 404 -1.28 16.08 4.66
C ALA A 404 -1.37 15.84 6.17
N THR A 405 -0.24 15.83 6.88
CA THR A 405 -0.23 15.65 8.34
C THR A 405 -0.83 16.85 9.07
N ALA A 406 -0.62 18.07 8.60
CA ALA A 406 -1.31 19.26 9.11
C ALA A 406 -2.84 19.15 8.93
N ALA A 407 -3.30 18.68 7.77
CA ALA A 407 -4.72 18.45 7.52
C ALA A 407 -5.28 17.32 8.40
N TYR A 408 -4.53 16.23 8.65
CA TYR A 408 -4.93 15.19 9.61
C TYR A 408 -5.11 15.76 11.02
N ARG A 409 -4.21 16.60 11.50
CA ARG A 409 -4.32 17.24 12.81
C ARG A 409 -5.56 18.11 12.93
N ARG A 410 -5.94 18.80 11.84
CA ARG A 410 -7.02 19.80 11.78
C ARG A 410 -8.39 19.24 11.49
N CYS A 411 -8.51 18.10 10.81
CA CYS A 411 -9.79 17.63 10.29
C CYS A 411 -10.78 17.28 11.41
N ASP A 412 -12.06 17.52 11.11
CA ASP A 412 -13.20 17.16 11.96
C ASP A 412 -13.80 15.82 11.52
N VAL A 413 -13.78 15.54 10.22
CA VAL A 413 -14.21 14.26 9.63
C VAL A 413 -13.19 13.83 8.56
N LEU A 414 -12.76 12.56 8.60
CA LEU A 414 -11.98 11.96 7.52
C LEU A 414 -12.87 11.02 6.71
N LEU A 415 -12.92 11.22 5.39
CA LEU A 415 -13.67 10.39 4.45
C LEU A 415 -12.76 9.36 3.78
N VAL A 416 -13.03 8.08 4.00
CA VAL A 416 -12.38 6.94 3.35
C VAL A 416 -13.47 6.01 2.81
N ASN A 417 -13.91 6.23 1.57
CA ASN A 417 -15.04 5.50 0.96
C ASN A 417 -14.63 4.58 -0.19
N ALA A 418 -13.44 3.99 -0.13
CA ALA A 418 -12.91 3.10 -1.16
C ALA A 418 -13.89 1.97 -1.53
N VAL A 419 -13.95 1.59 -2.83
CA VAL A 419 -14.74 0.44 -3.29
C VAL A 419 -14.11 -0.89 -2.91
N ALA A 420 -12.78 -0.91 -2.82
CA ALA A 420 -11.95 -1.98 -2.28
C ALA A 420 -10.58 -1.41 -1.96
N ASP A 421 -10.03 -1.74 -0.81
CA ASP A 421 -8.68 -1.32 -0.40
C ASP A 421 -8.08 -2.39 0.50
N GLY A 422 -6.82 -2.78 0.26
CA GLY A 422 -6.16 -3.80 1.07
C GLY A 422 -6.11 -3.41 2.56
N MET A 423 -5.76 -2.15 2.84
CA MET A 423 -5.74 -1.62 4.22
C MET A 423 -6.32 -0.21 4.29
N ASN A 424 -5.72 0.78 3.65
CA ASN A 424 -5.87 2.22 3.78
C ASN A 424 -5.15 2.78 5.02
N LEU A 425 -3.88 3.14 4.84
CA LEU A 425 -3.06 3.68 5.94
C LEU A 425 -3.46 5.10 6.34
N VAL A 426 -4.07 5.89 5.44
CA VAL A 426 -4.57 7.24 5.73
C VAL A 426 -5.56 7.23 6.91
N ALA A 427 -6.43 6.21 6.99
CA ALA A 427 -7.33 6.04 8.12
C ALA A 427 -6.58 5.86 9.44
N LYS A 428 -5.44 5.14 9.42
CA LYS A 428 -4.59 4.92 10.59
C LYS A 428 -3.74 6.15 10.93
N GLU A 429 -3.19 6.82 9.92
CA GLU A 429 -2.37 8.02 10.08
C GLU A 429 -3.16 9.16 10.74
N ALA A 430 -4.33 9.46 10.20
CA ALA A 430 -5.13 10.58 10.68
C ALA A 430 -5.56 10.41 12.14
N VAL A 431 -6.03 9.22 12.54
CA VAL A 431 -6.49 9.00 13.93
C VAL A 431 -5.36 9.10 14.96
N VAL A 432 -4.10 8.92 14.56
CA VAL A 432 -2.95 9.00 15.48
C VAL A 432 -2.54 10.43 15.78
N VAL A 433 -2.57 11.33 14.78
CA VAL A 433 -2.05 12.69 14.91
C VAL A 433 -3.15 13.76 15.05
N ASN A 434 -4.43 13.39 14.91
CA ASN A 434 -5.52 14.34 14.98
C ASN A 434 -5.67 14.99 16.36
N GLU A 435 -5.94 16.31 16.39
CA GLU A 435 -6.08 17.13 17.59
C GLU A 435 -7.53 17.62 17.83
N ARG A 436 -8.48 17.18 16.99
CA ARG A 436 -9.87 17.68 16.98
C ARG A 436 -10.90 16.64 17.39
N ASP A 437 -10.47 15.48 17.91
CA ASP A 437 -11.36 14.34 18.16
C ASP A 437 -12.16 13.97 16.88
N MET A 438 -11.48 13.78 15.74
CA MET A 438 -12.13 13.57 14.44
C MET A 438 -13.04 12.35 14.41
N VAL A 439 -14.02 12.37 13.53
CA VAL A 439 -14.82 11.20 13.17
C VAL A 439 -14.25 10.56 11.92
N LEU A 440 -13.98 9.26 11.97
CA LEU A 440 -13.59 8.47 10.81
C LEU A 440 -14.87 7.96 10.11
N ALA A 441 -15.10 8.40 8.88
CA ALA A 441 -16.12 7.86 7.98
C ALA A 441 -15.43 6.84 7.05
N LEU A 442 -15.65 5.54 7.29
CA LEU A 442 -14.82 4.46 6.75
C LEU A 442 -15.66 3.42 6.01
N SER A 443 -15.28 3.15 4.75
CA SER A 443 -15.86 2.07 3.95
C SER A 443 -15.65 0.70 4.59
N GLU A 444 -16.70 -0.11 4.62
CA GLU A 444 -16.63 -1.52 5.01
C GLU A 444 -15.74 -2.36 4.09
N ALA A 445 -15.47 -1.86 2.86
CA ALA A 445 -14.61 -2.50 1.88
C ALA A 445 -13.12 -2.11 1.99
N ALA A 446 -12.74 -1.26 2.94
CA ALA A 446 -11.35 -0.97 3.27
C ALA A 446 -10.86 -1.91 4.37
N GLY A 447 -9.67 -2.52 4.22
CA GLY A 447 -9.12 -3.46 5.21
C GLY A 447 -8.99 -2.87 6.62
N ALA A 448 -8.75 -1.56 6.73
CA ALA A 448 -8.73 -0.85 8.01
C ALA A 448 -10.05 -0.94 8.78
N HIS A 449 -11.17 -1.23 8.11
CA HIS A 449 -12.47 -1.40 8.75
C HIS A 449 -12.47 -2.58 9.73
N GLY A 450 -11.69 -3.63 9.46
CA GLY A 450 -11.54 -4.76 10.37
C GLY A 450 -11.02 -4.38 11.76
N GLU A 451 -10.19 -3.35 11.86
CA GLU A 451 -9.63 -2.87 13.13
C GLU A 451 -10.35 -1.62 13.66
N LEU A 452 -10.79 -0.72 12.79
CA LEU A 452 -11.30 0.61 13.15
C LEU A 452 -12.80 0.78 12.99
N GLY A 453 -13.49 -0.14 12.31
CA GLY A 453 -14.92 -0.02 11.96
C GLY A 453 -15.83 0.14 13.17
N TYR A 454 -15.50 -0.46 14.30
CA TYR A 454 -16.29 -0.29 15.54
C TYR A 454 -16.30 1.17 16.04
N PHE A 455 -15.24 1.92 15.76
CA PHE A 455 -15.08 3.32 16.18
C PHE A 455 -15.44 4.30 15.07
N ALA A 456 -15.64 3.84 13.85
CA ALA A 456 -15.95 4.65 12.68
C ALA A 456 -17.46 4.81 12.48
N VAL A 457 -17.83 5.74 11.60
CA VAL A 457 -19.11 5.73 10.91
C VAL A 457 -18.91 4.91 9.64
N THR A 458 -19.55 3.74 9.58
CA THR A 458 -19.38 2.80 8.46
C THR A 458 -20.07 3.31 7.21
N LEU A 459 -19.37 3.24 6.06
CA LEU A 459 -19.86 3.62 4.75
C LEU A 459 -20.05 2.39 3.87
N HIS A 460 -21.17 2.34 3.15
CA HIS A 460 -21.36 1.44 2.01
C HIS A 460 -20.85 2.15 0.73
N PRO A 461 -19.80 1.65 0.05
CA PRO A 461 -19.09 2.42 -0.98
C PRO A 461 -19.91 2.73 -2.24
N PHE A 462 -21.00 2.02 -2.48
CA PHE A 462 -21.86 2.20 -3.65
C PHE A 462 -23.18 2.94 -3.35
N ASP A 463 -23.53 3.14 -2.08
CA ASP A 463 -24.74 3.83 -1.67
C ASP A 463 -24.45 5.30 -1.34
N VAL A 464 -24.70 6.17 -2.32
CA VAL A 464 -24.41 7.61 -2.21
C VAL A 464 -25.30 8.28 -1.16
N ALA A 465 -26.57 7.87 -1.03
CA ALA A 465 -27.48 8.42 -0.04
C ALA A 465 -27.04 8.05 1.38
N GLN A 466 -26.72 6.78 1.61
CA GLN A 466 -26.15 6.33 2.90
C GLN A 466 -24.86 7.06 3.24
N GLN A 467 -24.00 7.34 2.25
CA GLN A 467 -22.78 8.13 2.48
C GLN A 467 -23.09 9.57 2.87
N ALA A 468 -24.10 10.22 2.27
CA ALA A 468 -24.54 11.56 2.65
C ALA A 468 -25.08 11.59 4.10
N ASP A 469 -25.96 10.65 4.47
CA ASP A 469 -26.48 10.49 5.83
C ASP A 469 -25.36 10.24 6.85
N ALA A 470 -24.40 9.40 6.49
CA ALA A 470 -23.25 9.08 7.31
C ALA A 470 -22.33 10.30 7.53
N LEU A 471 -22.10 11.11 6.50
CA LEU A 471 -21.34 12.36 6.61
C LEU A 471 -22.07 13.38 7.49
N HIS A 472 -23.40 13.51 7.34
CA HIS A 472 -24.19 14.35 8.23
C HIS A 472 -24.08 13.90 9.69
N SER A 473 -24.25 12.60 9.94
CA SER A 473 -24.09 12.01 11.27
C SER A 473 -22.67 12.25 11.85
N ALA A 474 -21.63 12.16 11.02
CA ALA A 474 -20.26 12.40 11.44
C ALA A 474 -20.01 13.87 11.81
N LEU A 475 -20.51 14.82 11.01
CA LEU A 475 -20.35 16.26 11.21
C LEU A 475 -21.13 16.77 12.44
N THR A 476 -22.27 16.13 12.75
CA THR A 476 -23.16 16.52 13.86
C THR A 476 -23.02 15.65 15.10
N MET A 477 -22.05 14.70 15.11
CA MET A 477 -21.85 13.77 16.23
C MET A 477 -21.55 14.50 17.54
N ASP A 478 -22.15 14.02 18.63
CA ASP A 478 -21.91 14.52 19.98
C ASP A 478 -20.41 14.50 20.33
N ARG A 479 -19.95 15.54 21.02
CA ARG A 479 -18.54 15.75 21.33
C ARG A 479 -17.95 14.65 22.22
N GLU A 480 -18.71 14.14 23.19
CA GLU A 480 -18.19 13.09 24.09
C GLU A 480 -18.03 11.78 23.35
N LEU A 481 -19.01 11.44 22.48
CA LEU A 481 -18.94 10.25 21.63
C LEU A 481 -17.80 10.33 20.62
N ARG A 482 -17.58 11.50 19.99
CA ARG A 482 -16.42 11.74 19.10
C ARG A 482 -15.11 11.44 19.82
N ARG A 483 -14.91 12.06 21.00
CA ARG A 483 -13.70 11.89 21.81
C ARG A 483 -13.48 10.45 22.22
N GLU A 484 -14.52 9.75 22.63
CA GLU A 484 -14.43 8.35 23.03
C GLU A 484 -13.99 7.46 21.85
N ARG A 485 -14.68 7.59 20.70
CA ARG A 485 -14.38 6.81 19.49
C ARG A 485 -12.98 7.09 18.97
N HIS A 486 -12.61 8.37 18.82
CA HIS A 486 -11.29 8.77 18.35
C HIS A 486 -10.17 8.24 19.25
N ARG A 487 -10.28 8.39 20.57
CA ARG A 487 -9.29 7.90 21.53
C ARG A 487 -9.08 6.39 21.40
N HIS A 488 -10.14 5.62 21.28
CA HIS A 488 -10.02 4.16 21.14
C HIS A 488 -9.42 3.76 19.79
N ALA A 489 -9.82 4.41 18.68
CA ALA A 489 -9.23 4.19 17.37
C ALA A 489 -7.72 4.45 17.39
N ALA A 490 -7.29 5.58 17.95
CA ALA A 490 -5.87 5.92 18.09
C ALA A 490 -5.11 4.90 18.96
N GLN A 491 -5.72 4.39 20.03
CA GLN A 491 -5.10 3.36 20.88
C GLN A 491 -4.89 2.05 20.12
N VAL A 492 -5.86 1.62 19.28
CA VAL A 492 -5.74 0.42 18.45
C VAL A 492 -4.56 0.56 17.49
N VAL A 493 -4.44 1.69 16.77
CA VAL A 493 -3.34 1.90 15.83
C VAL A 493 -1.99 1.97 16.53
N ARG A 494 -1.89 2.67 17.67
CA ARG A 494 -0.64 2.75 18.47
C ARG A 494 -0.20 1.41 19.04
N HIS A 495 -1.15 0.52 19.34
CA HIS A 495 -0.84 -0.83 19.80
C HIS A 495 -0.43 -1.76 18.65
N ASN A 496 -1.09 -1.62 17.51
CA ASN A 496 -0.85 -2.41 16.31
C ASN A 496 -0.04 -1.58 15.29
N ASP A 497 1.13 -1.12 15.68
CA ASP A 497 2.03 -0.34 14.80
C ASP A 497 2.77 -1.25 13.78
N VAL A 498 3.61 -0.64 12.95
CA VAL A 498 4.38 -1.35 11.92
C VAL A 498 5.36 -2.37 12.53
N ARG A 499 5.86 -2.14 13.75
CA ARG A 499 6.78 -3.08 14.42
C ARG A 499 6.06 -4.36 14.81
N ARG A 500 4.83 -4.25 15.33
CA ARG A 500 4.00 -5.42 15.63
C ARG A 500 3.65 -6.18 14.35
N TRP A 501 3.28 -5.48 13.28
CA TRP A 501 3.01 -6.10 11.98
C TRP A 501 4.20 -6.94 11.49
N LEU A 502 5.41 -6.45 11.68
CA LEU A 502 6.63 -7.16 11.34
C LEU A 502 6.88 -8.35 12.28
N SER A 503 6.82 -8.12 13.61
CA SER A 503 7.17 -9.17 14.58
C SER A 503 6.31 -10.42 14.42
N VAL A 504 5.00 -10.26 14.18
CA VAL A 504 4.10 -11.43 14.02
C VAL A 504 4.43 -12.26 12.77
N GLN A 505 4.94 -11.64 11.70
CA GLN A 505 5.40 -12.37 10.52
C GLN A 505 6.69 -13.13 10.79
N LEU A 506 7.65 -12.49 11.46
CA LEU A 506 8.92 -13.12 11.82
C LEU A 506 8.69 -14.25 12.85
N ASP A 507 7.76 -14.12 13.79
CA ASP A 507 7.39 -15.17 14.72
C ASP A 507 6.81 -16.41 14.00
N GLU A 508 5.97 -16.20 12.98
CA GLU A 508 5.45 -17.30 12.15
C GLU A 508 6.57 -18.01 11.37
N LEU A 509 7.50 -17.25 10.81
CA LEU A 509 8.66 -17.81 10.10
C LEU A 509 9.61 -18.53 11.05
N ALA A 510 9.80 -18.02 12.27
CA ALA A 510 10.59 -18.67 13.30
C ALA A 510 9.99 -20.03 13.71
N ALA A 511 8.68 -20.07 13.94
CA ALA A 511 7.97 -21.31 14.25
C ALA A 511 8.05 -22.34 13.10
N LEU A 512 8.07 -21.89 11.85
CA LEU A 512 8.30 -22.75 10.68
C LEU A 512 9.73 -23.27 10.62
N HIS A 513 10.71 -22.44 10.98
CA HIS A 513 12.11 -22.81 11.02
C HIS A 513 12.39 -23.91 12.06
N GLU A 514 11.84 -23.76 13.26
CA GLU A 514 11.96 -24.73 14.34
C GLU A 514 11.26 -26.07 14.04
N ALA A 515 10.23 -26.05 13.20
CA ALA A 515 9.47 -27.25 12.80
C ALA A 515 10.11 -28.06 11.67
N ARG A 516 11.09 -27.50 10.94
CA ARG A 516 11.90 -28.17 9.87
C ARG A 516 13.04 -28.99 10.47
#